data_f476e5e9ab14a6c9e79041b670223759
#
_entry.id   f476e5e9ab14a6c9e79041b670223759
#
_cell.length_a   1.000
_cell.length_b   1.000
_cell.length_c   1.000
_cell.angle_alpha   90.00
_cell.angle_beta   90.00
_cell.angle_gamma   90.00
#
_symmetry.space_group_name_H-M   'P 1'
#
loop_
_entity.id
_entity.type
_entity.pdbx_description
1 polymer ?
#
loop_
_entity_poly.entity_id
_entity_poly.type
_entity_poly.pdbx_seq_one_letter_code
_entity_poly.pdbx_strand_id
1 'polypeptide(L)'
;FDKLWMQYERIIKDNGIIILFGQGMFTAELMISNKKLWRYNLCWDKVAKTGFLNSNRMPLRQHEDIMVFYKALPTYNPQMVKCEPHKRNHSKGNMKQPQKNSCYGNFIETPTIITDEKFPTSIVSISKEHETGKFHHPTQKPVLLLEWLIKTYTNEFDTVLDNTMGSGSTGVACKKT
;
A
#
# COMPACT_ATOMS: atom_id res chain seq x y z
N PHE A 1 -17.41 11.86 7.68
CA PHE A 1 -16.42 11.69 6.57
C PHE A 1 -16.75 12.55 5.34
N ASP A 2 -18.00 12.89 5.06
CA ASP A 2 -18.42 13.58 3.81
C ASP A 2 -17.66 14.88 3.54
N LYS A 3 -17.52 15.76 4.54
CA LYS A 3 -16.74 16.98 4.41
C LYS A 3 -15.27 16.76 4.06
N LEU A 4 -14.67 15.67 4.56
CA LEU A 4 -13.29 15.28 4.26
C LEU A 4 -13.17 14.81 2.81
N TRP A 5 -14.08 13.93 2.38
CA TRP A 5 -14.11 13.43 1.00
C TRP A 5 -14.31 14.56 -0.01
N MET A 6 -15.22 15.51 0.28
CA MET A 6 -15.39 16.69 -0.57
C MET A 6 -14.08 17.46 -0.79
N GLN A 7 -13.24 17.62 0.25
CA GLN A 7 -11.96 18.29 0.10
C GLN A 7 -10.94 17.43 -0.64
N TYR A 8 -10.85 16.13 -0.38
CA TYR A 8 -9.97 15.25 -1.11
C TYR A 8 -10.32 15.22 -2.60
N GLU A 9 -11.58 15.03 -2.95
CA GLU A 9 -12.03 15.01 -4.34
C GLU A 9 -11.82 16.35 -5.07
N ARG A 10 -11.86 17.46 -4.35
CA ARG A 10 -11.60 18.80 -4.90
C ARG A 10 -10.14 19.03 -5.27
N ILE A 11 -9.20 18.47 -4.50
CA ILE A 11 -7.76 18.76 -4.66
C ILE A 11 -7.00 17.66 -5.38
N ILE A 12 -7.51 16.42 -5.38
CA ILE A 12 -6.82 15.29 -5.99
C ILE A 12 -6.87 15.37 -7.52
N LYS A 13 -5.76 15.08 -8.16
CA LYS A 13 -5.72 14.92 -9.63
C LYS A 13 -6.58 13.71 -10.05
N ASP A 14 -7.04 13.67 -11.31
CA ASP A 14 -7.86 12.56 -11.82
C ASP A 14 -7.18 11.19 -11.68
N ASN A 15 -5.86 11.14 -11.88
CA ASN A 15 -5.01 9.97 -11.68
C ASN A 15 -4.28 9.96 -10.32
N GLY A 16 -4.72 10.81 -9.38
CA GLY A 16 -4.15 10.85 -8.04
C GLY A 16 -4.68 9.71 -7.16
N ILE A 17 -3.96 9.42 -6.10
CA ILE A 17 -4.27 8.36 -5.15
C ILE A 17 -4.45 8.94 -3.74
N ILE A 18 -5.38 8.36 -2.98
CA ILE A 18 -5.59 8.67 -1.57
C ILE A 18 -5.30 7.40 -0.77
N ILE A 19 -4.44 7.50 0.21
CA ILE A 19 -4.03 6.40 1.08
C ILE A 19 -4.39 6.74 2.51
N LEU A 20 -5.19 5.88 3.14
CA LEU A 20 -5.62 6.05 4.52
C LEU A 20 -5.26 4.83 5.35
N PHE A 21 -4.86 5.06 6.60
CA PHE A 21 -4.56 4.00 7.54
C PHE A 21 -5.76 3.75 8.45
N GLY A 22 -6.02 2.49 8.77
CA GLY A 22 -7.08 2.11 9.67
C GLY A 22 -6.84 0.78 10.35
N GLN A 23 -7.71 0.47 11.31
CA GLN A 23 -7.71 -0.82 11.99
C GLN A 23 -9.11 -1.18 12.46
N GLY A 24 -9.49 -2.45 12.27
CA GLY A 24 -10.76 -2.98 12.73
C GLY A 24 -11.98 -2.26 12.15
N MET A 25 -12.93 -1.86 12.98
CA MET A 25 -14.18 -1.24 12.53
C MET A 25 -13.96 0.08 11.79
N PHE A 26 -12.95 0.86 12.21
CA PHE A 26 -12.60 2.11 11.53
C PHE A 26 -12.18 1.90 10.06
N THR A 27 -11.49 0.80 9.75
CA THR A 27 -11.21 0.40 8.36
C THR A 27 -12.50 0.21 7.57
N ALA A 28 -13.47 -0.51 8.14
CA ALA A 28 -14.76 -0.75 7.46
C ALA A 28 -15.54 0.55 7.24
N GLU A 29 -15.58 1.43 8.23
CA GLU A 29 -16.25 2.74 8.13
C GLU A 29 -15.61 3.61 7.05
N LEU A 30 -14.28 3.66 6.95
CA LEU A 30 -13.58 4.40 5.90
C LEU A 30 -13.89 3.84 4.51
N MET A 31 -13.87 2.52 4.33
CA MET A 31 -14.20 1.89 3.04
C MET A 31 -15.65 2.19 2.64
N ILE A 32 -16.58 2.09 3.60
CA ILE A 32 -18.01 2.35 3.35
C ILE A 32 -18.26 3.82 3.05
N SER A 33 -17.52 4.74 3.68
CA SER A 33 -17.70 6.18 3.51
C SER A 33 -17.42 6.67 2.09
N ASN A 34 -16.61 5.94 1.30
CA ASN A 34 -16.44 6.24 -0.13
C ASN A 34 -16.17 4.97 -0.95
N LYS A 35 -17.19 4.10 -1.04
CA LYS A 35 -17.14 2.85 -1.84
C LYS A 35 -16.82 3.10 -3.32
N LYS A 36 -17.17 4.27 -3.83
CA LYS A 36 -16.94 4.62 -5.24
C LYS A 36 -15.46 4.75 -5.57
N LEU A 37 -14.68 5.28 -4.66
CA LEU A 37 -13.24 5.48 -4.83
C LEU A 37 -12.40 4.35 -4.25
N TRP A 38 -12.90 3.61 -3.27
CA TRP A 38 -12.18 2.49 -2.69
C TRP A 38 -11.87 1.41 -3.73
N ARG A 39 -10.65 0.87 -3.69
CA ARG A 39 -10.16 -0.13 -4.65
C ARG A 39 -9.67 -1.41 -3.98
N TYR A 40 -8.74 -1.28 -3.06
CA TYR A 40 -8.19 -2.42 -2.33
C TYR A 40 -7.52 -1.97 -1.03
N ASN A 41 -7.17 -2.95 -0.21
CA ASN A 41 -6.36 -2.73 0.98
C ASN A 41 -5.01 -3.43 0.85
N LEU A 42 -4.00 -2.81 1.46
CA LEU A 42 -2.76 -3.46 1.83
C LEU A 42 -2.80 -3.74 3.33
N CYS A 43 -2.14 -4.80 3.75
CA CYS A 43 -1.94 -5.14 5.16
C CYS A 43 -0.50 -4.74 5.55
N TRP A 44 -0.36 -3.75 6.41
CA TRP A 44 0.93 -3.41 6.97
C TRP A 44 1.20 -4.31 8.17
N ASP A 45 2.10 -5.28 8.00
CA ASP A 45 2.66 -6.07 9.08
C ASP A 45 3.75 -5.25 9.80
N LYS A 46 3.48 -4.90 11.04
CA LYS A 46 4.38 -4.08 11.89
C LYS A 46 5.56 -4.86 12.44
N VAL A 47 5.57 -6.19 12.24
CA VAL A 47 6.51 -7.15 12.87
C VAL A 47 6.41 -7.15 14.40
N ALA A 48 6.41 -5.97 15.02
CA ALA A 48 6.19 -5.78 16.44
C ALA A 48 4.72 -5.99 16.84
N LYS A 49 4.51 -6.71 17.92
CA LYS A 49 3.18 -7.05 18.45
C LYS A 49 2.74 -6.04 19.51
N THR A 50 1.45 -5.73 19.54
CA THR A 50 0.86 -4.81 20.50
C THR A 50 -0.36 -5.42 21.18
N GLY A 51 -0.78 -4.86 22.33
CA GLY A 51 -1.97 -5.31 23.05
C GLY A 51 -1.71 -6.46 24.02
N PHE A 52 -0.49 -6.60 24.54
CA PHE A 52 -0.11 -7.71 25.43
C PHE A 52 -0.98 -7.85 26.68
N LEU A 53 -1.57 -6.77 27.20
CA LEU A 53 -2.51 -6.80 28.32
C LEU A 53 -3.76 -7.66 28.05
N ASN A 54 -4.08 -7.90 26.80
CA ASN A 54 -5.19 -8.73 26.35
C ASN A 54 -4.76 -10.10 25.82
N SER A 55 -3.51 -10.51 26.00
CA SER A 55 -2.96 -11.75 25.43
C SER A 55 -3.69 -13.02 25.86
N ASN A 56 -4.32 -13.02 27.03
CA ASN A 56 -5.13 -14.13 27.54
C ASN A 56 -6.60 -14.10 27.05
N ARG A 57 -7.00 -13.09 26.26
CA ARG A 57 -8.38 -12.90 25.80
C ARG A 57 -8.51 -12.86 24.29
N MET A 58 -7.46 -12.45 23.60
CA MET A 58 -7.45 -12.31 22.16
C MET A 58 -6.01 -12.34 21.62
N PRO A 59 -5.81 -12.69 20.32
CA PRO A 59 -4.51 -12.60 19.69
C PRO A 59 -3.91 -11.19 19.73
N LEU A 60 -2.59 -11.11 19.85
CA LEU A 60 -1.86 -9.85 19.78
C LEU A 60 -2.03 -9.18 18.40
N ARG A 61 -2.14 -7.87 18.39
CA ARG A 61 -2.28 -7.09 17.16
C ARG A 61 -0.91 -6.85 16.54
N GLN A 62 -0.76 -7.26 15.29
CA GLN A 62 0.50 -7.13 14.57
C GLN A 62 0.38 -6.29 13.29
N HIS A 63 -0.82 -6.04 12.78
CA HIS A 63 -1.03 -5.35 11.52
C HIS A 63 -1.92 -4.10 11.65
N GLU A 64 -1.87 -3.27 10.63
CA GLU A 64 -2.83 -2.20 10.32
C GLU A 64 -3.21 -2.29 8.84
N ASP A 65 -4.40 -1.82 8.50
CA ASP A 65 -4.87 -1.74 7.13
C ASP A 65 -4.42 -0.43 6.48
N ILE A 66 -4.04 -0.51 5.21
CA ILE A 66 -3.75 0.64 4.36
C ILE A 66 -4.77 0.59 3.22
N MET A 67 -5.72 1.49 3.26
CA MET A 67 -6.80 1.55 2.27
C MET A 67 -6.41 2.46 1.11
N VAL A 68 -6.62 1.97 -0.10
CA VAL A 68 -6.26 2.65 -1.35
C VAL A 68 -7.52 3.08 -2.09
N PHE A 69 -7.59 4.38 -2.37
CA PHE A 69 -8.71 5.01 -3.07
C PHE A 69 -8.21 5.79 -4.27
N TYR A 70 -8.88 5.67 -5.41
CA TYR A 70 -8.62 6.49 -6.59
C TYR A 70 -9.81 6.49 -7.56
N LYS A 71 -9.88 7.52 -8.39
CA LYS A 71 -10.91 7.69 -9.43
C LYS A 71 -10.53 6.96 -10.71
N ALA A 72 -9.39 7.32 -11.28
CA ALA A 72 -8.80 6.66 -12.45
C ALA A 72 -7.50 5.94 -12.05
N LEU A 73 -7.01 5.04 -12.88
CA LEU A 73 -5.81 4.27 -12.61
C LEU A 73 -4.62 5.20 -12.32
N PRO A 74 -4.04 5.16 -11.11
CA PRO A 74 -2.94 6.04 -10.73
C PRO A 74 -1.59 5.52 -11.23
N THR A 75 -0.54 6.30 -10.96
CA THR A 75 0.83 5.80 -11.04
C THR A 75 1.00 4.57 -10.15
N TYR A 76 1.62 3.53 -10.69
CA TYR A 76 2.00 2.35 -9.94
C TYR A 76 3.39 1.86 -10.34
N ASN A 77 4.33 2.02 -9.44
CA ASN A 77 5.72 1.60 -9.58
C ASN A 77 5.97 0.42 -8.63
N PRO A 78 5.87 -0.84 -9.09
CA PRO A 78 6.02 -1.99 -8.19
C PRO A 78 7.41 -2.02 -7.57
N GLN A 79 7.47 -2.00 -6.24
CA GLN A 79 8.72 -2.15 -5.49
C GLN A 79 9.11 -3.63 -5.46
N MET A 80 9.90 -4.05 -6.45
CA MET A 80 10.29 -5.45 -6.64
C MET A 80 11.08 -5.97 -5.45
N VAL A 81 10.84 -7.22 -5.09
CA VAL A 81 11.48 -7.89 -3.95
C VAL A 81 12.48 -8.92 -4.46
N LYS A 82 13.74 -8.80 -4.06
CA LYS A 82 14.78 -9.79 -4.35
C LYS A 82 14.44 -11.15 -3.74
N CYS A 83 14.68 -12.22 -4.51
CA CYS A 83 14.46 -13.59 -4.07
C CYS A 83 15.39 -14.55 -4.82
N GLU A 84 15.38 -15.82 -4.46
CA GLU A 84 16.08 -16.83 -5.21
C GLU A 84 15.57 -16.91 -6.67
N PRO A 85 16.45 -17.17 -7.64
CA PRO A 85 16.09 -17.27 -9.04
C PRO A 85 14.95 -18.27 -9.27
N HIS A 86 13.90 -17.83 -9.94
CA HIS A 86 12.73 -18.64 -10.23
C HIS A 86 12.19 -18.36 -11.63
N LYS A 87 11.44 -19.31 -12.14
CA LYS A 87 10.74 -19.16 -13.41
C LYS A 87 9.51 -18.28 -13.22
N ARG A 88 9.41 -17.23 -14.01
CA ARG A 88 8.24 -16.34 -14.04
C ARG A 88 7.64 -16.34 -15.44
N ASN A 89 6.36 -16.65 -15.53
CA ASN A 89 5.61 -16.52 -16.75
C ASN A 89 5.18 -15.07 -16.90
N HIS A 90 5.59 -14.43 -17.98
CA HIS A 90 5.17 -13.08 -18.31
C HIS A 90 4.04 -13.10 -19.32
N SER A 91 3.05 -12.24 -19.12
CA SER A 91 1.95 -12.09 -20.05
C SER A 91 2.27 -11.11 -21.18
N LYS A 92 3.25 -11.39 -22.04
CA LYS A 92 3.43 -10.74 -23.34
C LYS A 92 4.09 -11.68 -24.31
N GLY A 93 3.43 -12.12 -25.31
CA GLY A 93 4.02 -12.75 -26.45
C GLY A 93 3.34 -14.02 -26.92
N ASN A 94 3.57 -14.31 -28.09
CA ASN A 94 3.19 -15.43 -28.96
C ASN A 94 2.29 -16.51 -28.38
N MET A 95 1.09 -16.14 -27.97
CA MET A 95 0.05 -17.15 -27.79
C MET A 95 -0.54 -17.54 -29.14
N LYS A 96 -0.49 -18.81 -29.39
CA LYS A 96 -1.26 -19.38 -30.50
C LYS A 96 -2.78 -19.38 -30.22
N GLN A 97 -3.19 -19.30 -28.94
CA GLN A 97 -4.60 -19.21 -28.51
C GLN A 97 -4.74 -18.48 -27.17
N PRO A 98 -5.71 -17.57 -27.00
CA PRO A 98 -5.98 -16.94 -25.71
C PRO A 98 -6.55 -18.00 -24.76
N GLN A 99 -5.94 -18.11 -23.57
CA GLN A 99 -6.51 -18.93 -22.50
C GLN A 99 -7.66 -18.16 -21.84
N LYS A 100 -8.80 -18.83 -21.66
CA LYS A 100 -9.92 -18.32 -20.87
C LYS A 100 -9.79 -18.78 -19.42
N ASN A 101 -9.79 -17.83 -18.51
CA ASN A 101 -9.87 -18.08 -17.10
C ASN A 101 -11.15 -17.43 -16.56
N SER A 102 -11.93 -18.17 -15.75
CA SER A 102 -13.18 -17.65 -15.19
C SER A 102 -13.00 -16.41 -14.29
N CYS A 103 -11.80 -16.24 -13.71
CA CYS A 103 -11.50 -15.13 -12.82
C CYS A 103 -10.81 -13.93 -13.52
N TYR A 104 -10.00 -14.20 -14.56
CA TYR A 104 -9.15 -13.18 -15.18
C TYR A 104 -9.49 -12.88 -16.64
N GLY A 105 -10.52 -13.53 -17.19
CA GLY A 105 -10.90 -13.37 -18.59
C GLY A 105 -9.87 -13.92 -19.57
N ASN A 106 -9.73 -13.25 -20.72
CA ASN A 106 -8.74 -13.65 -21.73
C ASN A 106 -7.39 -12.99 -21.39
N PHE A 107 -6.33 -13.80 -21.29
CA PHE A 107 -4.97 -13.28 -21.13
C PHE A 107 -4.01 -13.96 -22.08
N ILE A 108 -2.93 -13.27 -22.40
CA ILE A 108 -1.87 -13.74 -23.30
C ILE A 108 -0.71 -14.23 -22.44
N GLU A 109 -0.33 -15.50 -22.54
CA GLU A 109 0.86 -16.02 -21.89
C GLU A 109 2.12 -15.49 -22.55
N THR A 110 3.14 -15.22 -21.76
CA THR A 110 4.45 -14.82 -22.24
C THR A 110 5.48 -15.90 -22.01
N PRO A 111 6.62 -15.78 -22.74
CA PRO A 111 7.73 -16.67 -22.50
C PRO A 111 8.14 -16.66 -21.01
N THR A 112 8.39 -17.85 -20.49
CA THR A 112 8.97 -18.00 -19.17
C THR A 112 10.36 -17.39 -19.11
N ILE A 113 10.59 -16.49 -18.22
CA ILE A 113 11.91 -15.94 -17.92
C ILE A 113 12.41 -16.41 -16.55
N ILE A 114 13.72 -16.48 -16.38
CA ILE A 114 14.34 -16.66 -15.07
C ILE A 114 14.60 -15.26 -14.50
N THR A 115 14.15 -15.02 -13.29
CA THR A 115 14.32 -13.76 -12.57
C THR A 115 14.59 -14.01 -11.10
N ASP A 116 15.33 -13.11 -10.48
CA ASP A 116 15.60 -13.06 -9.04
C ASP A 116 14.71 -12.02 -8.31
N GLU A 117 13.66 -11.55 -8.98
CA GLU A 117 12.74 -10.55 -8.45
C GLU A 117 11.28 -11.01 -8.50
N LYS A 118 10.55 -10.72 -7.44
CA LYS A 118 9.10 -10.93 -7.33
C LYS A 118 8.36 -9.60 -7.22
N PHE A 119 7.15 -9.57 -7.76
CA PHE A 119 6.24 -8.46 -7.49
C PHE A 119 5.92 -8.37 -6.00
N PRO A 120 5.74 -7.15 -5.47
CA PRO A 120 5.27 -6.96 -4.11
C PRO A 120 3.89 -7.59 -3.93
N THR A 121 3.60 -8.01 -2.70
CA THR A 121 2.30 -8.55 -2.31
C THR A 121 1.47 -7.50 -1.59
N SER A 122 0.21 -7.83 -1.29
CA SER A 122 -0.65 -6.98 -0.46
C SER A 122 -0.23 -6.91 1.02
N ILE A 123 0.78 -7.69 1.43
CA ILE A 123 1.34 -7.64 2.78
C ILE A 123 2.68 -6.92 2.73
N VAL A 124 2.79 -5.80 3.45
CA VAL A 124 3.98 -4.96 3.55
C VAL A 124 4.56 -5.10 4.94
N SER A 125 5.65 -5.85 5.07
CA SER A 125 6.30 -6.10 6.38
C SER A 125 7.41 -5.08 6.61
N ILE A 126 7.14 -4.07 7.44
CA ILE A 126 8.08 -3.02 7.83
C ILE A 126 7.94 -2.77 9.32
N SER A 127 9.01 -3.00 10.08
CA SER A 127 9.02 -2.80 11.53
C SER A 127 8.91 -1.32 11.90
N LYS A 128 8.22 -1.04 13.00
CA LYS A 128 8.25 0.28 13.64
C LYS A 128 9.61 0.63 14.25
N GLU A 129 10.40 -0.37 14.61
CA GLU A 129 11.63 -0.21 15.40
C GLU A 129 12.86 0.19 14.58
N HIS A 130 12.77 0.25 13.26
CA HIS A 130 13.91 0.58 12.39
C HIS A 130 14.39 2.03 12.44
N GLU A 131 13.70 2.90 13.17
CA GLU A 131 14.11 4.29 13.30
C GLU A 131 14.62 4.60 14.71
N THR A 132 15.94 4.49 14.88
CA THR A 132 16.76 5.18 15.91
C THR A 132 16.16 5.34 17.33
N GLY A 133 15.36 4.40 17.81
CA GLY A 133 14.98 4.29 19.23
C GLY A 133 14.15 5.43 19.83
N LYS A 134 13.78 6.46 19.09
CA LYS A 134 12.98 7.60 19.58
C LYS A 134 11.74 7.80 18.74
N PHE A 135 10.61 7.34 19.23
CA PHE A 135 9.31 7.75 18.68
C PHE A 135 8.97 9.16 19.15
N HIS A 136 8.80 10.08 18.23
CA HIS A 136 8.38 11.44 18.54
C HIS A 136 6.86 11.54 18.75
N HIS A 137 6.10 10.52 18.32
CA HIS A 137 4.65 10.49 18.47
C HIS A 137 4.14 9.03 18.59
N PRO A 138 3.17 8.73 19.49
CA PRO A 138 2.67 7.36 19.72
C PRO A 138 2.12 6.65 18.47
N THR A 139 1.54 7.41 17.54
CA THR A 139 0.94 6.89 16.30
C THR A 139 1.81 7.13 15.06
N GLN A 140 3.08 7.50 15.25
CA GLN A 140 4.03 7.73 14.16
C GLN A 140 4.11 6.51 13.24
N LYS A 141 4.05 6.76 11.93
CA LYS A 141 4.32 5.74 10.92
C LYS A 141 5.82 5.71 10.61
N PRO A 142 6.41 4.51 10.38
CA PRO A 142 7.82 4.41 9.98
C PRO A 142 8.07 5.15 8.67
N VAL A 143 9.18 5.89 8.61
CA VAL A 143 9.58 6.60 7.38
C VAL A 143 9.76 5.62 6.23
N LEU A 144 10.33 4.45 6.46
CA LEU A 144 10.49 3.40 5.45
C LEU A 144 9.16 2.94 4.82
N LEU A 145 8.08 2.85 5.62
CA LEU A 145 6.75 2.52 5.10
C LEU A 145 6.23 3.63 4.19
N LEU A 146 6.42 4.88 4.60
CA LEU A 146 5.99 6.04 3.82
C LEU A 146 6.82 6.20 2.55
N GLU A 147 8.14 5.97 2.60
CA GLU A 147 9.01 5.90 1.42
C GLU A 147 8.53 4.82 0.44
N TRP A 148 8.19 3.63 0.94
CA TRP A 148 7.68 2.55 0.11
C TRP A 148 6.36 2.95 -0.58
N LEU A 149 5.44 3.58 0.14
CA LEU A 149 4.16 4.05 -0.42
C LEU A 149 4.37 5.16 -1.45
N ILE A 150 5.22 6.14 -1.15
CA ILE A 150 5.54 7.24 -2.06
C ILE A 150 6.16 6.70 -3.34
N LYS A 151 7.22 5.88 -3.26
CA LYS A 151 7.86 5.25 -4.43
C LYS A 151 6.89 4.41 -5.26
N THR A 152 5.95 3.74 -4.60
CA THR A 152 4.97 2.89 -5.28
C THR A 152 3.94 3.69 -6.07
N TYR A 153 3.49 4.82 -5.54
CA TYR A 153 2.30 5.49 -6.05
C TYR A 153 2.53 6.90 -6.59
N THR A 154 3.77 7.37 -6.59
CA THR A 154 4.15 8.67 -7.17
C THR A 154 5.36 8.54 -8.06
N ASN A 155 5.57 9.54 -8.90
CA ASN A 155 6.82 9.77 -9.61
C ASN A 155 7.61 10.89 -8.92
N GLU A 156 8.88 11.02 -9.27
CA GLU A 156 9.70 12.13 -8.83
C GLU A 156 9.04 13.48 -9.17
N PHE A 157 9.08 14.42 -8.26
CA PHE A 157 8.42 15.74 -8.32
C PHE A 157 6.89 15.73 -8.22
N ASP A 158 6.24 14.59 -7.99
CA ASP A 158 4.81 14.61 -7.66
C ASP A 158 4.57 15.24 -6.28
N THR A 159 3.44 15.94 -6.14
CA THR A 159 3.06 16.56 -4.87
C THR A 159 2.39 15.55 -3.96
N VAL A 160 2.88 15.42 -2.74
CA VAL A 160 2.29 14.60 -1.66
C VAL A 160 1.69 15.50 -0.60
N LEU A 161 0.42 15.28 -0.25
CA LEU A 161 -0.27 15.97 0.84
C LEU A 161 -0.47 15.03 2.03
N ASP A 162 -0.07 15.44 3.20
CA ASP A 162 -0.43 14.82 4.47
C ASP A 162 -1.07 15.87 5.39
N ASN A 163 -2.39 15.83 5.51
CA ASN A 163 -3.17 16.76 6.32
C ASN A 163 -3.19 16.38 7.82
N THR A 164 -2.56 15.27 8.18
CA THR A 164 -2.48 14.75 9.56
C THR A 164 -1.04 14.37 9.93
N MET A 165 -0.07 15.10 9.41
CA MET A 165 1.36 14.74 9.36
C MET A 165 2.01 14.43 10.73
N GLY A 166 1.40 14.83 11.84
CA GLY A 166 1.90 14.55 13.19
C GLY A 166 3.37 14.97 13.36
N SER A 167 4.27 13.97 13.52
CA SER A 167 5.71 14.22 13.65
C SER A 167 6.43 14.56 12.35
N GLY A 168 5.73 14.67 11.23
CA GLY A 168 6.31 14.99 9.92
C GLY A 168 7.00 13.84 9.19
N SER A 169 6.75 12.60 9.58
CA SER A 169 7.38 11.42 8.95
C SER A 169 7.17 11.38 7.44
N THR A 170 6.00 11.81 6.94
CA THR A 170 5.71 11.87 5.50
C THR A 170 6.63 12.87 4.80
N GLY A 171 6.86 14.05 5.39
CA GLY A 171 7.79 15.04 4.83
C GLY A 171 9.24 14.54 4.81
N VAL A 172 9.65 13.78 5.84
CA VAL A 172 10.97 13.13 5.86
C VAL A 172 11.08 12.08 4.74
N ALA A 173 10.05 11.26 4.54
CA ALA A 173 10.00 10.26 3.48
C ALA A 173 10.07 10.93 2.09
N CYS A 174 9.27 11.97 1.85
CA CYS A 174 9.32 12.73 0.58
C CYS A 174 10.70 13.32 0.27
N LYS A 175 11.45 13.75 1.30
CA LYS A 175 12.80 14.28 1.11
C LYS A 175 13.83 13.20 0.74
N LYS A 176 13.55 11.94 1.07
CA LYS A 176 14.44 10.80 0.83
C LYS A 176 14.12 10.05 -0.47
N THR A 177 12.98 10.30 -1.05
CA THR A 177 12.51 9.64 -2.29
C THR A 177 12.59 10.54 -3.49
#